data_5cdc30a03db2b31dfff3095b440f357b
#
_entry.id   5cdc30a03db2b31dfff3095b440f357b
#
_cell.length_a   1.000
_cell.length_b   1.000
_cell.length_c   1.000
_cell.angle_alpha   90.00
_cell.angle_beta   90.00
_cell.angle_gamma   90.00
#
_symmetry.space_group_name_H-M   'P 1'
#
loop_
_entity.id
_entity.type
_entity.pdbx_description
1 polymer ?
#
loop_
_entity_poly.entity_id
_entity_poly.type
_entity_poly.pdbx_seq_one_letter_code
_entity_poly.pdbx_strand_id
1 'polypeptide(L)'
;MTCRTRFAPSPTGYLHIGGARTALYCWLEARHRGGQFVLRIEDTDRERSTQEAIDAILEAMEWLGLGYDEGPIYQTQRVARYQEVAEQLLAQGKAYYAYETRAELDAMREAAMAKQEKPRYNGAAREQNLPYRDDPNRVIRFKNPIGGTVVFDDLIKGRIEIANSELDDMVIFRPDGFPTYNFAVVVDDWDMGITEVIRGDDHINNTPRQINIYEALGAPVPKFAHMPMILDEQGAKLSKRTGAADVMQYRDAGYLPHALINYLARLGWSHGDQELFTQQELLDLFDVKDVNSKAARLDMAKLGWVNQHYLKTDDPASIAPQLEYQLAKLGIDVAAGPAAADVVVALRERVQTLKEMAEKAVVWYQPLETYDEAAVIKHLKLGAEVPLGKARELLAGVSEWSVESVSAALHDAAAALELGMGKVAQPLRVAITGTQVSPDISQTVYLAGREGALKRIDAALIKIGAG
;
A
#
# COMPACT_ATOMS: atom_id res chain seq x y z
N MET A 1 8.04 29.54 -2.51
CA MET A 1 6.87 28.91 -1.87
C MET A 1 7.33 27.56 -1.33
N THR A 2 6.86 27.18 -0.17
CA THR A 2 7.12 25.86 0.43
C THR A 2 6.44 24.80 -0.45
N CYS A 3 7.09 23.67 -0.71
CA CYS A 3 6.51 22.55 -1.45
C CYS A 3 5.21 22.07 -0.79
N ARG A 4 4.16 21.89 -1.57
CA ARG A 4 2.88 21.39 -1.06
C ARG A 4 2.27 20.44 -2.07
N THR A 5 2.23 19.18 -1.71
CA THR A 5 1.69 18.10 -2.52
C THR A 5 0.36 17.60 -1.94
N ARG A 6 -0.37 16.83 -2.72
CA ARG A 6 -1.59 16.18 -2.25
C ARG A 6 -1.76 14.78 -2.83
N PHE A 7 -2.30 13.87 -2.02
CA PHE A 7 -2.93 12.65 -2.49
C PHE A 7 -4.43 12.88 -2.52
N ALA A 8 -5.06 12.60 -3.66
CA ALA A 8 -6.46 12.94 -3.91
C ALA A 8 -7.22 11.72 -4.49
N PRO A 9 -7.43 10.66 -3.69
CA PRO A 9 -8.10 9.47 -4.15
C PRO A 9 -9.62 9.67 -4.28
N SER A 10 -10.21 9.06 -5.32
CA SER A 10 -11.67 8.86 -5.41
C SER A 10 -12.05 7.58 -4.67
N PRO A 11 -12.94 7.63 -3.66
CA PRO A 11 -13.26 6.48 -2.81
C PRO A 11 -14.29 5.55 -3.50
N THR A 12 -13.96 5.07 -4.69
CA THR A 12 -14.77 4.15 -5.50
C THR A 12 -14.34 2.69 -5.37
N GLY A 13 -13.52 2.39 -4.37
CA GLY A 13 -12.98 1.08 -4.04
C GLY A 13 -11.76 1.19 -3.14
N TYR A 14 -11.13 0.05 -2.88
CA TYR A 14 -9.93 -0.03 -2.04
C TYR A 14 -8.72 0.65 -2.66
N LEU A 15 -7.75 1.02 -1.81
CA LEU A 15 -6.48 1.59 -2.25
C LEU A 15 -5.63 0.50 -2.92
N HIS A 16 -5.52 0.55 -4.23
CA HIS A 16 -4.62 -0.35 -4.96
C HIS A 16 -3.17 0.17 -4.95
N ILE A 17 -2.21 -0.71 -5.24
CA ILE A 17 -0.78 -0.38 -5.20
C ILE A 17 -0.37 0.81 -6.09
N GLY A 18 -1.06 1.05 -7.20
CA GLY A 18 -0.84 2.26 -8.02
C GLY A 18 -1.21 3.54 -7.28
N GLY A 19 -2.34 3.53 -6.55
CA GLY A 19 -2.75 4.63 -5.66
C GLY A 19 -1.77 4.80 -4.51
N ALA A 20 -1.35 3.70 -3.87
CA ALA A 20 -0.37 3.73 -2.79
C ALA A 20 0.98 4.29 -3.24
N ARG A 21 1.46 3.95 -4.44
CA ARG A 21 2.67 4.55 -5.02
C ARG A 21 2.50 6.05 -5.26
N THR A 22 1.32 6.47 -5.73
CA THR A 22 1.03 7.90 -5.90
C THR A 22 1.06 8.63 -4.56
N ALA A 23 0.41 8.09 -3.53
CA ALA A 23 0.44 8.65 -2.17
C ALA A 23 1.88 8.73 -1.64
N LEU A 24 2.67 7.66 -1.80
CA LEU A 24 4.06 7.60 -1.39
C LEU A 24 4.91 8.68 -2.06
N TYR A 25 4.80 8.86 -3.38
CA TYR A 25 5.61 9.84 -4.10
C TYR A 25 5.22 11.29 -3.74
N CYS A 26 3.93 11.56 -3.54
CA CYS A 26 3.47 12.84 -3.02
C CYS A 26 4.02 13.11 -1.61
N TRP A 27 3.99 12.10 -0.75
CA TRP A 27 4.51 12.18 0.62
C TRP A 27 6.02 12.37 0.65
N LEU A 28 6.78 11.58 -0.13
CA LEU A 28 8.25 11.68 -0.22
C LEU A 28 8.68 13.05 -0.73
N GLU A 29 8.08 13.56 -1.82
CA GLU A 29 8.42 14.87 -2.38
C GLU A 29 8.16 15.99 -1.37
N ALA A 30 7.01 15.95 -0.66
CA ALA A 30 6.71 16.93 0.38
C ALA A 30 7.74 16.88 1.50
N ARG A 31 8.05 15.69 2.03
CA ARG A 31 8.99 15.51 3.15
C ARG A 31 10.42 15.87 2.75
N HIS A 32 10.88 15.40 1.59
CA HIS A 32 12.21 15.72 1.06
C HIS A 32 12.45 17.23 0.97
N ARG A 33 11.43 17.99 0.54
CA ARG A 33 11.53 19.44 0.41
C ARG A 33 11.14 20.23 1.66
N GLY A 34 10.94 19.57 2.79
CA GLY A 34 10.50 20.22 4.04
C GLY A 34 9.14 20.91 3.90
N GLY A 35 8.28 20.37 3.05
CA GLY A 35 6.95 20.89 2.72
C GLY A 35 5.83 20.17 3.45
N GLN A 36 4.62 20.26 2.88
CA GLN A 36 3.38 19.70 3.45
C GLN A 36 2.71 18.73 2.50
N PHE A 37 2.13 17.68 3.07
CA PHE A 37 1.37 16.66 2.36
C PHE A 37 -0.11 16.71 2.78
N VAL A 38 -1.00 16.91 1.82
CA VAL A 38 -2.45 17.06 2.01
C VAL A 38 -3.17 15.80 1.56
N LEU A 39 -4.17 15.36 2.32
CA LEU A 39 -5.10 14.32 1.91
C LEU A 39 -6.45 14.93 1.55
N ARG A 40 -6.90 14.71 0.30
CA ARG A 40 -8.22 15.11 -0.18
C ARG A 40 -8.98 13.90 -0.71
N ILE A 41 -10.20 13.72 -0.25
CA ILE A 41 -11.11 12.66 -0.72
C ILE A 41 -12.00 13.24 -1.82
N GLU A 42 -11.89 12.70 -3.03
CA GLU A 42 -12.67 13.14 -4.21
C GLU A 42 -13.97 12.33 -4.33
N ASP A 43 -14.94 12.64 -3.47
CA ASP A 43 -16.20 11.94 -3.26
C ASP A 43 -17.38 12.54 -4.03
N THR A 44 -17.14 13.30 -5.10
CA THR A 44 -18.18 13.94 -5.91
C THR A 44 -19.04 12.96 -6.72
N ASP A 45 -18.60 11.72 -6.91
CA ASP A 45 -19.39 10.62 -7.46
C ASP A 45 -20.09 9.89 -6.32
N ARG A 46 -21.23 10.42 -5.90
CA ARG A 46 -21.98 9.94 -4.73
C ARG A 46 -22.51 8.51 -4.86
N GLU A 47 -22.72 8.02 -6.09
CA GLU A 47 -23.21 6.66 -6.31
C GLU A 47 -22.13 5.60 -6.07
N ARG A 48 -20.87 5.95 -6.35
CA ARG A 48 -19.73 5.03 -6.22
C ARG A 48 -18.86 5.29 -5.00
N SER A 49 -19.03 6.43 -4.33
CA SER A 49 -18.25 6.78 -3.12
C SER A 49 -18.94 6.21 -1.89
N THR A 50 -18.25 5.35 -1.16
CA THR A 50 -18.77 4.72 0.07
C THR A 50 -17.88 5.02 1.26
N GLN A 51 -18.47 5.01 2.47
CA GLN A 51 -17.72 5.22 3.71
C GLN A 51 -16.69 4.11 3.91
N GLU A 52 -17.02 2.86 3.58
CA GLU A 52 -16.14 1.71 3.69
C GLU A 52 -14.88 1.88 2.81
N ALA A 53 -15.03 2.47 1.60
CA ALA A 53 -13.89 2.74 0.74
C ALA A 53 -13.00 3.88 1.28
N ILE A 54 -13.61 4.89 1.92
CA ILE A 54 -12.85 5.95 2.61
C ILE A 54 -12.06 5.36 3.78
N ASP A 55 -12.72 4.59 4.64
CA ASP A 55 -12.09 3.97 5.81
C ASP A 55 -10.94 3.04 5.38
N ALA A 56 -11.12 2.26 4.32
CA ALA A 56 -10.07 1.40 3.78
C ALA A 56 -8.86 2.18 3.22
N ILE A 57 -9.09 3.35 2.60
CA ILE A 57 -7.99 4.22 2.15
C ILE A 57 -7.21 4.75 3.36
N LEU A 58 -7.92 5.21 4.40
CA LEU A 58 -7.30 5.74 5.62
C LEU A 58 -6.51 4.66 6.36
N GLU A 59 -7.08 3.46 6.53
CA GLU A 59 -6.41 2.32 7.14
C GLU A 59 -5.14 1.93 6.37
N ALA A 60 -5.19 1.89 5.04
CA ALA A 60 -4.03 1.59 4.22
C ALA A 60 -2.93 2.65 4.34
N MET A 61 -3.27 3.93 4.38
CA MET A 61 -2.30 5.01 4.58
C MET A 61 -1.67 4.95 5.97
N GLU A 62 -2.46 4.66 7.01
CA GLU A 62 -1.98 4.48 8.38
C GLU A 62 -1.01 3.30 8.47
N TRP A 63 -1.39 2.14 7.91
CA TRP A 63 -0.52 0.96 7.89
C TRP A 63 0.80 1.20 7.16
N LEU A 64 0.78 1.97 6.06
CA LEU A 64 1.99 2.36 5.32
C LEU A 64 2.80 3.47 6.01
N GLY A 65 2.28 4.10 7.06
CA GLY A 65 2.95 5.21 7.72
C GLY A 65 2.96 6.51 6.91
N LEU A 66 2.02 6.69 5.97
CA LEU A 66 1.92 7.88 5.12
C LEU A 66 1.03 8.95 5.77
N GLY A 67 1.50 9.49 6.90
CA GLY A 67 0.80 10.56 7.62
C GLY A 67 0.73 11.86 6.84
N TYR A 68 -0.46 12.50 6.83
CA TYR A 68 -0.72 13.80 6.20
C TYR A 68 -0.72 14.93 7.22
N ASP A 69 -0.40 16.14 6.75
CA ASP A 69 -0.35 17.35 7.59
C ASP A 69 -1.72 18.03 7.64
N GLU A 70 -2.53 17.89 6.60
CA GLU A 70 -3.86 18.47 6.48
C GLU A 70 -4.82 17.50 5.80
N GLY A 71 -6.03 17.40 6.33
CA GLY A 71 -7.06 16.51 5.80
C GLY A 71 -7.58 15.49 6.82
N PRO A 72 -8.41 14.52 6.41
CA PRO A 72 -8.97 14.40 5.06
C PRO A 72 -9.96 15.53 4.73
N ILE A 73 -9.80 16.15 3.58
CA ILE A 73 -10.70 17.18 3.05
C ILE A 73 -11.63 16.54 2.05
N TYR A 74 -12.95 16.71 2.22
CA TYR A 74 -13.96 16.09 1.38
C TYR A 74 -14.51 17.07 0.34
N GLN A 75 -14.52 16.70 -0.95
CA GLN A 75 -15.03 17.56 -2.01
C GLN A 75 -16.54 17.84 -1.87
N THR A 76 -17.31 16.87 -1.41
CA THR A 76 -18.76 17.07 -1.16
C THR A 76 -19.06 18.17 -0.13
N GLN A 77 -18.14 18.49 0.77
CA GLN A 77 -18.28 19.56 1.74
C GLN A 77 -17.94 20.95 1.18
N ARG A 78 -17.43 21.02 -0.05
CA ARG A 78 -16.92 22.25 -0.69
C ARG A 78 -17.78 22.74 -1.85
N VAL A 79 -18.95 22.16 -2.08
CA VAL A 79 -19.83 22.46 -3.22
C VAL A 79 -20.13 23.97 -3.33
N ALA A 80 -20.40 24.65 -2.22
CA ALA A 80 -20.64 26.08 -2.20
C ALA A 80 -19.45 26.89 -2.75
N ARG A 81 -18.22 26.47 -2.44
CA ARG A 81 -17.00 27.13 -2.96
C ARG A 81 -16.87 26.93 -4.47
N TYR A 82 -17.15 25.75 -4.99
CA TYR A 82 -17.13 25.51 -6.43
C TYR A 82 -18.18 26.35 -7.16
N GLN A 83 -19.37 26.50 -6.56
CA GLN A 83 -20.42 27.34 -7.12
C GLN A 83 -19.98 28.80 -7.17
N GLU A 84 -19.41 29.34 -6.09
CA GLU A 84 -18.88 30.72 -6.04
C GLU A 84 -17.85 30.96 -7.17
N VAL A 85 -16.91 30.03 -7.37
CA VAL A 85 -15.89 30.16 -8.42
C VAL A 85 -16.49 30.04 -9.84
N ALA A 86 -17.51 29.17 -10.02
CA ALA A 86 -18.21 29.07 -11.29
C ALA A 86 -18.98 30.38 -11.61
N GLU A 87 -19.63 30.99 -10.63
CA GLU A 87 -20.32 32.29 -10.75
C GLU A 87 -19.33 33.41 -11.08
N GLN A 88 -18.14 33.40 -10.48
CA GLN A 88 -17.05 34.31 -10.83
C GLN A 88 -16.65 34.21 -12.32
N LEU A 89 -16.50 32.99 -12.83
CA LEU A 89 -16.18 32.77 -14.25
C LEU A 89 -17.30 33.21 -15.17
N LEU A 90 -18.57 32.99 -14.79
CA LEU A 90 -19.75 33.51 -15.53
C LEU A 90 -19.75 35.03 -15.59
N ALA A 91 -19.55 35.70 -14.45
CA ALA A 91 -19.51 37.16 -14.36
C ALA A 91 -18.37 37.78 -15.20
N GLN A 92 -17.26 37.04 -15.33
CA GLN A 92 -16.12 37.47 -16.16
C GLN A 92 -16.27 37.11 -17.66
N GLY A 93 -17.36 36.48 -18.05
CA GLY A 93 -17.55 35.98 -19.42
C GLY A 93 -16.62 34.85 -19.84
N LYS A 94 -16.01 34.16 -18.86
CA LYS A 94 -15.12 33.02 -19.05
C LYS A 94 -15.82 31.66 -18.93
N ALA A 95 -17.11 31.68 -18.58
CA ALA A 95 -18.02 30.55 -18.61
C ALA A 95 -19.39 31.02 -19.11
N TYR A 96 -20.25 30.10 -19.47
CA TYR A 96 -21.59 30.37 -19.96
C TYR A 96 -22.55 29.23 -19.65
N TYR A 97 -23.86 29.52 -19.61
CA TYR A 97 -24.89 28.51 -19.50
C TYR A 97 -25.15 27.83 -20.84
N ALA A 98 -25.41 26.55 -20.79
CA ALA A 98 -25.79 25.74 -21.93
C ALA A 98 -26.94 24.80 -21.52
N TYR A 99 -27.82 24.47 -22.46
CA TYR A 99 -29.09 23.79 -22.21
C TYR A 99 -29.38 22.67 -23.20
N GLU A 100 -28.38 22.27 -23.99
CA GLU A 100 -28.55 21.18 -24.95
C GLU A 100 -28.96 19.89 -24.27
N THR A 101 -29.99 19.28 -24.81
CA THR A 101 -30.45 17.95 -24.40
C THR A 101 -29.46 16.88 -24.77
N ARG A 102 -29.55 15.71 -24.12
CA ARG A 102 -28.72 14.56 -24.45
C ARG A 102 -28.84 14.17 -25.93
N ALA A 103 -30.07 14.22 -26.49
CA ALA A 103 -30.30 13.90 -27.89
C ALA A 103 -29.57 14.86 -28.85
N GLU A 104 -29.58 16.17 -28.55
CA GLU A 104 -28.83 17.17 -29.33
C GLU A 104 -27.32 16.95 -29.25
N LEU A 105 -26.79 16.65 -28.07
CA LEU A 105 -25.37 16.33 -27.88
C LEU A 105 -24.96 15.03 -28.59
N ASP A 106 -25.81 14.01 -28.59
CA ASP A 106 -25.58 12.76 -29.30
C ASP A 106 -25.61 12.99 -30.83
N ALA A 107 -26.53 13.81 -31.33
CA ALA A 107 -26.57 14.19 -32.76
C ALA A 107 -25.30 14.98 -33.17
N MET A 108 -24.79 15.89 -32.35
CA MET A 108 -23.52 16.56 -32.60
C MET A 108 -22.35 15.59 -32.67
N ARG A 109 -22.32 14.59 -31.79
CA ARG A 109 -21.30 13.53 -31.77
C ARG A 109 -21.35 12.71 -33.04
N GLU A 110 -22.54 12.25 -33.45
CA GLU A 110 -22.72 11.47 -34.66
C GLU A 110 -22.34 12.25 -35.93
N ALA A 111 -22.68 13.53 -35.99
CA ALA A 111 -22.31 14.40 -37.09
C ALA A 111 -20.78 14.58 -37.22
N ALA A 112 -20.07 14.71 -36.10
CA ALA A 112 -18.61 14.78 -36.07
C ALA A 112 -17.98 13.45 -36.53
N MET A 113 -18.51 12.33 -36.02
CA MET A 113 -18.02 10.98 -36.40
C MET A 113 -18.24 10.70 -37.90
N ALA A 114 -19.38 11.12 -38.47
CA ALA A 114 -19.66 10.98 -39.89
C ALA A 114 -18.66 11.76 -40.77
N LYS A 115 -18.09 12.85 -40.25
CA LYS A 115 -17.02 13.63 -40.88
C LYS A 115 -15.61 13.13 -40.57
N GLN A 116 -15.48 12.04 -39.82
CA GLN A 116 -14.20 11.53 -39.32
C GLN A 116 -13.45 12.53 -38.42
N GLU A 117 -14.18 13.44 -37.78
CA GLU A 117 -13.67 14.40 -36.82
C GLU A 117 -13.75 13.81 -35.40
N LYS A 118 -12.83 14.23 -34.51
CA LYS A 118 -12.89 13.85 -33.10
C LYS A 118 -14.16 14.43 -32.46
N PRO A 119 -15.05 13.62 -31.87
CA PRO A 119 -16.26 14.10 -31.23
C PRO A 119 -15.95 15.08 -30.10
N ARG A 120 -16.42 16.31 -30.24
CA ARG A 120 -16.27 17.40 -29.27
C ARG A 120 -17.54 18.25 -29.26
N TYR A 121 -17.74 18.98 -28.17
CA TYR A 121 -18.78 20.00 -28.14
C TYR A 121 -18.43 21.10 -29.15
N ASN A 122 -19.35 21.43 -30.01
CA ASN A 122 -19.13 22.38 -31.13
C ASN A 122 -19.22 23.87 -30.75
N GLY A 123 -19.47 24.18 -29.45
CA GLY A 123 -19.61 25.57 -29.00
C GLY A 123 -20.94 26.21 -29.33
N ALA A 124 -21.98 25.42 -29.60
CA ALA A 124 -23.27 25.96 -30.09
C ALA A 124 -23.86 27.08 -29.20
N ALA A 125 -23.75 26.97 -27.87
CA ALA A 125 -24.23 27.98 -26.93
C ALA A 125 -23.22 29.09 -26.59
N ARG A 126 -21.97 28.97 -27.04
CA ARG A 126 -20.82 29.77 -26.59
C ARG A 126 -21.02 31.28 -26.71
N GLU A 127 -21.61 31.76 -27.78
CA GLU A 127 -21.78 33.20 -28.06
C GLU A 127 -23.26 33.64 -27.88
N GLN A 128 -24.13 32.76 -27.38
CA GLN A 128 -25.55 33.07 -27.24
C GLN A 128 -25.87 33.88 -25.99
N ASN A 129 -24.96 33.97 -25.02
CA ASN A 129 -25.15 34.68 -23.75
C ASN A 129 -26.47 34.31 -23.05
N LEU A 130 -26.78 33.00 -23.02
CA LEU A 130 -28.04 32.52 -22.47
C LEU A 130 -28.13 32.86 -20.97
N PRO A 131 -29.29 33.41 -20.52
CA PRO A 131 -29.48 33.71 -19.12
C PRO A 131 -29.67 32.43 -18.31
N TYR A 132 -29.53 32.56 -16.99
CA TYR A 132 -29.92 31.49 -16.07
C TYR A 132 -31.39 31.12 -16.30
N ARG A 133 -31.64 29.81 -16.39
CA ARG A 133 -32.99 29.21 -16.40
C ARG A 133 -32.98 27.98 -15.48
N ASP A 134 -34.08 27.75 -14.81
CA ASP A 134 -34.28 26.50 -14.09
C ASP A 134 -34.68 25.42 -15.12
N ASP A 135 -33.69 24.65 -15.55
CA ASP A 135 -33.81 23.68 -16.64
C ASP A 135 -33.03 22.43 -16.25
N PRO A 136 -33.60 21.21 -16.40
CA PRO A 136 -32.94 19.97 -16.06
C PRO A 136 -31.68 19.67 -16.90
N ASN A 137 -31.51 20.33 -18.05
CA ASN A 137 -30.34 20.19 -18.88
C ASN A 137 -29.29 21.29 -18.63
N ARG A 138 -29.56 22.22 -17.69
CA ARG A 138 -28.65 23.31 -17.38
C ARG A 138 -27.28 22.83 -16.98
N VAL A 139 -26.27 23.24 -17.73
CA VAL A 139 -24.85 23.08 -17.37
C VAL A 139 -24.16 24.44 -17.43
N ILE A 140 -23.04 24.56 -16.72
CA ILE A 140 -22.07 25.65 -16.94
C ILE A 140 -20.91 25.08 -17.71
N ARG A 141 -20.55 25.71 -18.82
CA ARG A 141 -19.39 25.35 -19.64
C ARG A 141 -18.30 26.38 -19.47
N PHE A 142 -17.07 25.91 -19.38
CA PHE A 142 -15.90 26.75 -19.44
C PHE A 142 -15.64 27.22 -20.87
N LYS A 143 -15.42 28.51 -21.06
CA LYS A 143 -15.12 29.09 -22.35
C LYS A 143 -13.63 28.90 -22.67
N ASN A 144 -13.28 27.74 -23.20
CA ASN A 144 -11.89 27.38 -23.51
C ASN A 144 -11.29 28.37 -24.56
N PRO A 145 -10.03 28.79 -24.46
CA PRO A 145 -9.37 29.56 -25.53
C PRO A 145 -9.44 28.81 -26.87
N ILE A 146 -9.75 29.53 -27.97
CA ILE A 146 -9.88 28.93 -29.31
C ILE A 146 -8.50 28.79 -29.96
N GLY A 147 -7.66 29.82 -29.82
CA GLY A 147 -6.32 29.87 -30.41
C GLY A 147 -5.21 29.63 -29.42
N GLY A 148 -3.99 29.48 -29.92
CA GLY A 148 -2.81 29.26 -29.11
C GLY A 148 -2.60 27.80 -28.69
N THR A 149 -1.61 27.58 -27.85
CA THR A 149 -1.16 26.27 -27.42
C THR A 149 -0.90 26.31 -25.92
N VAL A 150 -1.41 25.32 -25.19
CA VAL A 150 -1.04 25.08 -23.79
C VAL A 150 0.30 24.35 -23.79
N VAL A 151 1.27 24.93 -23.11
CA VAL A 151 2.63 24.37 -22.98
C VAL A 151 2.93 24.23 -21.49
N PHE A 152 3.41 23.06 -21.09
CA PHE A 152 3.89 22.84 -19.73
C PHE A 152 5.06 21.85 -19.71
N ASP A 153 5.97 22.07 -18.78
CA ASP A 153 7.12 21.19 -18.54
C ASP A 153 6.77 20.22 -17.42
N ASP A 154 6.42 18.99 -17.81
CA ASP A 154 6.17 17.92 -16.85
C ASP A 154 7.49 17.42 -16.27
N LEU A 155 7.55 17.25 -14.94
CA LEU A 155 8.80 16.88 -14.24
C LEU A 155 9.30 15.48 -14.61
N ILE A 156 8.43 14.60 -15.14
CA ILE A 156 8.74 13.22 -15.51
C ILE A 156 8.72 13.01 -17.03
N LYS A 157 7.70 13.57 -17.69
CA LYS A 157 7.47 13.37 -19.14
C LYS A 157 8.15 14.41 -20.02
N GLY A 158 8.67 15.49 -19.41
CA GLY A 158 9.27 16.62 -20.14
C GLY A 158 8.24 17.55 -20.76
N ARG A 159 8.62 18.29 -21.77
CA ARG A 159 7.79 19.31 -22.41
C ARG A 159 6.61 18.71 -23.17
N ILE A 160 5.41 19.19 -22.86
CA ILE A 160 4.14 18.78 -23.49
C ILE A 160 3.47 20.02 -24.06
N GLU A 161 3.00 19.91 -25.31
CA GLU A 161 2.32 20.97 -26.05
C GLU A 161 0.99 20.46 -26.62
N ILE A 162 -0.10 21.15 -26.31
CA ILE A 162 -1.45 20.79 -26.80
C ILE A 162 -2.10 22.06 -27.35
N ALA A 163 -2.48 22.06 -28.63
CA ALA A 163 -3.18 23.17 -29.22
C ALA A 163 -4.58 23.34 -28.57
N ASN A 164 -4.98 24.56 -28.28
CA ASN A 164 -6.31 24.85 -27.74
C ASN A 164 -7.43 24.41 -28.69
N SER A 165 -7.17 24.35 -30.00
CA SER A 165 -8.08 23.77 -30.99
C SER A 165 -8.37 22.28 -30.80
N GLU A 166 -7.56 21.57 -30.02
CA GLU A 166 -7.80 20.15 -29.62
C GLU A 166 -8.71 20.02 -28.40
N LEU A 167 -8.99 21.12 -27.71
CA LEU A 167 -9.81 21.19 -26.51
C LEU A 167 -11.19 21.76 -26.85
N ASP A 168 -12.19 21.37 -26.08
CA ASP A 168 -13.58 21.88 -26.22
C ASP A 168 -14.02 22.61 -24.95
N ASP A 169 -15.14 23.33 -25.05
CA ASP A 169 -15.78 24.00 -23.92
C ASP A 169 -16.40 22.95 -23.00
N MET A 170 -15.58 22.45 -22.07
CA MET A 170 -16.03 21.40 -21.17
C MET A 170 -17.07 21.88 -20.16
N VAL A 171 -17.92 20.98 -19.74
CA VAL A 171 -18.82 21.21 -18.60
C VAL A 171 -17.99 21.33 -17.33
N ILE A 172 -18.19 22.41 -16.57
CA ILE A 172 -17.55 22.61 -15.26
C ILE A 172 -18.53 22.41 -14.10
N PHE A 173 -19.85 22.60 -14.37
CA PHE A 173 -20.91 22.38 -13.39
C PHE A 173 -22.05 21.61 -14.03
N ARG A 174 -22.50 20.55 -13.35
CA ARG A 174 -23.53 19.62 -13.82
C ARG A 174 -24.95 20.07 -13.43
N PRO A 175 -26.02 19.52 -14.06
CA PRO A 175 -27.40 19.84 -13.71
C PRO A 175 -27.77 19.51 -12.27
N ASP A 176 -27.13 18.49 -11.67
CA ASP A 176 -27.34 18.04 -10.30
C ASP A 176 -26.74 18.98 -9.24
N GLY A 177 -26.13 20.08 -9.66
CA GLY A 177 -25.52 21.06 -8.76
C GLY A 177 -24.12 20.72 -8.28
N PHE A 178 -23.45 19.74 -8.90
CA PHE A 178 -22.08 19.37 -8.57
C PHE A 178 -21.09 19.78 -9.67
N PRO A 179 -19.84 20.11 -9.29
CA PRO A 179 -18.78 20.39 -10.24
C PRO A 179 -18.36 19.11 -10.97
N THR A 180 -17.73 19.27 -12.14
CA THR A 180 -17.00 18.20 -12.78
C THR A 180 -15.58 18.06 -12.18
N TYR A 181 -14.97 16.89 -12.36
CA TYR A 181 -13.63 16.57 -11.85
C TYR A 181 -12.59 17.65 -12.13
N ASN A 182 -12.39 18.03 -13.40
CA ASN A 182 -11.34 18.97 -13.77
C ASN A 182 -11.50 20.33 -13.09
N PHE A 183 -12.73 20.78 -12.91
CA PHE A 183 -13.01 22.07 -12.26
C PHE A 183 -12.80 21.99 -10.75
N ALA A 184 -13.36 20.98 -10.10
CA ALA A 184 -13.21 20.79 -8.66
C ALA A 184 -11.74 20.69 -8.24
N VAL A 185 -10.93 19.91 -8.98
CA VAL A 185 -9.50 19.73 -8.70
C VAL A 185 -8.74 21.06 -8.80
N VAL A 186 -9.02 21.89 -9.81
CA VAL A 186 -8.36 23.19 -9.95
C VAL A 186 -8.70 24.13 -8.79
N VAL A 187 -9.98 24.23 -8.43
CA VAL A 187 -10.41 25.08 -7.31
C VAL A 187 -9.78 24.63 -6.00
N ASP A 188 -9.76 23.32 -5.77
CA ASP A 188 -9.17 22.76 -4.55
C ASP A 188 -7.65 22.94 -4.51
N ASP A 189 -6.95 22.60 -5.58
CA ASP A 189 -5.50 22.73 -5.62
C ASP A 189 -5.08 24.21 -5.47
N TRP A 190 -5.86 25.15 -6.01
CA TRP A 190 -5.66 26.58 -5.80
C TRP A 190 -5.90 27.00 -4.35
N ASP A 191 -7.06 26.71 -3.78
CA ASP A 191 -7.41 27.08 -2.41
C ASP A 191 -6.47 26.45 -1.37
N MET A 192 -6.01 25.21 -1.61
CA MET A 192 -5.08 24.49 -0.77
C MET A 192 -3.62 24.89 -1.00
N GLY A 193 -3.34 25.77 -1.98
CA GLY A 193 -1.98 26.23 -2.30
C GLY A 193 -1.05 25.12 -2.77
N ILE A 194 -1.57 24.13 -3.50
CA ILE A 194 -0.78 23.02 -4.04
C ILE A 194 0.24 23.55 -5.04
N THR A 195 1.49 23.19 -4.85
CA THR A 195 2.61 23.63 -5.68
C THR A 195 3.08 22.58 -6.68
N GLU A 196 2.94 21.29 -6.33
CA GLU A 196 3.30 20.16 -7.19
C GLU A 196 2.13 19.15 -7.24
N VAL A 197 1.69 18.83 -8.45
CA VAL A 197 0.64 17.85 -8.76
C VAL A 197 1.29 16.58 -9.29
N ILE A 198 1.46 15.58 -8.41
CA ILE A 198 2.01 14.27 -8.74
C ILE A 198 0.83 13.29 -8.86
N ARG A 199 0.69 12.60 -10.00
CA ARG A 199 -0.44 11.70 -10.30
C ARG A 199 -0.14 10.73 -11.44
N GLY A 200 -1.02 9.79 -11.72
CA GLY A 200 -0.89 8.86 -12.85
C GLY A 200 -0.92 9.56 -14.22
N ASP A 201 -0.23 9.01 -15.21
CA ASP A 201 -0.14 9.56 -16.56
C ASP A 201 -1.44 9.42 -17.39
N ASP A 202 -2.40 8.67 -16.90
CA ASP A 202 -3.78 8.66 -17.42
C ASP A 202 -4.48 10.03 -17.30
N HIS A 203 -3.97 10.92 -16.43
CA HIS A 203 -4.45 12.29 -16.26
C HIS A 203 -3.77 13.34 -17.16
N ILE A 204 -2.79 12.97 -17.99
CA ILE A 204 -2.06 13.91 -18.85
C ILE A 204 -3.03 14.75 -19.72
N ASN A 205 -4.06 14.12 -20.29
CA ASN A 205 -5.05 14.78 -21.13
C ASN A 205 -5.97 15.75 -20.37
N ASN A 206 -6.00 15.68 -19.05
CA ASN A 206 -6.73 16.64 -18.20
C ASN A 206 -5.93 17.91 -17.94
N THR A 207 -4.61 17.81 -17.92
CA THR A 207 -3.69 18.88 -17.54
C THR A 207 -3.87 20.17 -18.37
N PRO A 208 -3.91 20.14 -19.71
CA PRO A 208 -4.08 21.37 -20.48
C PRO A 208 -5.45 22.05 -20.22
N ARG A 209 -6.51 21.27 -19.97
CA ARG A 209 -7.83 21.79 -19.59
C ARG A 209 -7.79 22.49 -18.24
N GLN A 210 -7.07 21.90 -17.28
CA GLN A 210 -6.89 22.44 -15.94
C GLN A 210 -6.04 23.71 -15.98
N ILE A 211 -4.96 23.74 -16.77
CA ILE A 211 -4.12 24.94 -16.94
C ILE A 211 -4.95 26.10 -17.46
N ASN A 212 -5.78 25.90 -18.49
CA ASN A 212 -6.67 26.94 -18.99
C ASN A 212 -7.63 27.49 -17.93
N ILE A 213 -8.10 26.65 -17.00
CA ILE A 213 -8.95 27.11 -15.88
C ILE A 213 -8.11 27.92 -14.87
N TYR A 214 -6.89 27.46 -14.50
CA TYR A 214 -5.98 28.23 -13.63
C TYR A 214 -5.72 29.63 -14.21
N GLU A 215 -5.39 29.71 -15.48
CA GLU A 215 -5.13 30.98 -16.18
C GLU A 215 -6.38 31.87 -16.21
N ALA A 216 -7.55 31.27 -16.48
CA ALA A 216 -8.80 32.02 -16.46
C ALA A 216 -9.13 32.60 -15.08
N LEU A 217 -8.79 31.90 -14.01
CA LEU A 217 -8.97 32.36 -12.63
C LEU A 217 -7.87 33.35 -12.18
N GLY A 218 -6.78 33.47 -12.93
CA GLY A 218 -5.59 34.21 -12.50
C GLY A 218 -4.86 33.51 -11.34
N ALA A 219 -5.08 32.20 -11.19
CA ALA A 219 -4.48 31.37 -10.16
C ALA A 219 -3.08 30.87 -10.59
N PRO A 220 -2.15 30.69 -9.65
CA PRO A 220 -0.85 30.13 -9.98
C PRO A 220 -0.99 28.68 -10.46
N VAL A 221 -0.36 28.37 -11.60
CA VAL A 221 -0.34 27.02 -12.16
C VAL A 221 0.70 26.19 -11.40
N PRO A 222 0.33 25.03 -10.80
CA PRO A 222 1.29 24.16 -10.14
C PRO A 222 2.22 23.50 -11.15
N LYS A 223 3.34 22.92 -10.66
CA LYS A 223 4.14 22.00 -11.45
C LYS A 223 3.43 20.65 -11.55
N PHE A 224 3.61 19.96 -12.65
CA PHE A 224 3.01 18.66 -12.88
C PHE A 224 4.07 17.57 -12.98
N ALA A 225 3.75 16.39 -12.47
CA ALA A 225 4.55 15.17 -12.58
C ALA A 225 3.62 13.98 -12.86
N HIS A 226 3.64 13.48 -14.09
CA HIS A 226 2.80 12.36 -14.49
C HIS A 226 3.57 11.05 -14.48
N MET A 227 3.30 10.25 -13.47
CA MET A 227 3.94 8.95 -13.25
C MET A 227 3.39 7.90 -14.22
N PRO A 228 4.25 7.05 -14.81
CA PRO A 228 3.81 5.97 -15.67
C PRO A 228 3.00 4.94 -14.89
N MET A 229 2.12 4.23 -15.57
CA MET A 229 1.34 3.13 -15.00
C MET A 229 2.25 2.00 -14.50
N ILE A 230 1.72 1.22 -13.56
CA ILE A 230 2.29 -0.06 -13.18
C ILE A 230 1.69 -1.14 -14.07
N LEU A 231 2.55 -2.03 -14.59
CA LEU A 231 2.16 -3.20 -15.36
C LEU A 231 2.21 -4.45 -14.47
N ASP A 232 1.42 -5.46 -14.79
CA ASP A 232 1.52 -6.76 -14.15
C ASP A 232 2.82 -7.50 -14.56
N GLU A 233 3.04 -8.70 -14.03
CA GLU A 233 4.23 -9.50 -14.34
C GLU A 233 4.32 -9.89 -15.83
N GLN A 234 3.20 -9.95 -16.53
CA GLN A 234 3.11 -10.25 -17.96
C GLN A 234 3.29 -9.01 -18.84
N GLY A 235 3.33 -7.81 -18.24
CA GLY A 235 3.48 -6.53 -18.94
C GLY A 235 2.16 -5.94 -19.43
N ALA A 236 1.02 -6.46 -19.00
CA ALA A 236 -0.27 -5.86 -19.26
C ALA A 236 -0.60 -4.78 -18.20
N LYS A 237 -1.56 -3.89 -18.53
CA LYS A 237 -2.04 -2.90 -17.57
C LYS A 237 -2.60 -3.59 -16.32
N LEU A 238 -2.11 -3.19 -15.17
CA LEU A 238 -2.60 -3.71 -13.89
C LEU A 238 -4.11 -3.44 -13.75
N SER A 239 -4.85 -4.50 -13.47
CA SER A 239 -6.30 -4.43 -13.30
C SER A 239 -6.73 -5.18 -12.03
N LYS A 240 -7.96 -4.92 -11.55
CA LYS A 240 -8.53 -5.66 -10.41
C LYS A 240 -8.53 -7.19 -10.61
N ARG A 241 -8.50 -7.66 -11.85
CA ARG A 241 -8.45 -9.10 -12.21
C ARG A 241 -7.03 -9.67 -12.28
N THR A 242 -6.01 -8.81 -12.50
CA THR A 242 -4.62 -9.23 -12.76
C THR A 242 -3.64 -8.78 -11.69
N GLY A 243 -4.11 -8.56 -10.43
CA GLY A 243 -3.22 -8.24 -9.30
C GLY A 243 -3.13 -6.76 -8.92
N ALA A 244 -4.11 -5.91 -9.36
CA ALA A 244 -4.33 -4.63 -8.66
C ALA A 244 -4.89 -4.94 -7.29
N ALA A 245 -4.10 -5.66 -6.48
CA ALA A 245 -4.45 -6.01 -5.14
C ALA A 245 -4.66 -4.74 -4.31
N ASP A 246 -5.67 -4.74 -3.49
CA ASP A 246 -5.78 -3.85 -2.37
C ASP A 246 -4.49 -3.92 -1.54
N VAL A 247 -3.98 -2.77 -1.14
CA VAL A 247 -2.77 -2.67 -0.29
C VAL A 247 -2.89 -3.55 0.96
N MET A 248 -4.09 -3.67 1.52
CA MET A 248 -4.31 -4.47 2.73
C MET A 248 -4.16 -5.98 2.48
N GLN A 249 -4.28 -6.46 1.24
CA GLN A 249 -3.96 -7.86 0.89
C GLN A 249 -2.47 -8.16 1.04
N TYR A 250 -1.58 -7.18 0.87
CA TYR A 250 -0.15 -7.36 1.15
C TYR A 250 0.12 -7.50 2.65
N ARG A 251 -0.57 -6.71 3.51
CA ARG A 251 -0.56 -6.92 4.96
C ARG A 251 -1.03 -8.33 5.30
N ASP A 252 -2.14 -8.74 4.71
CA ASP A 252 -2.75 -10.06 4.93
C ASP A 252 -1.88 -11.22 4.44
N ALA A 253 -1.09 -11.00 3.41
CA ALA A 253 -0.08 -11.94 2.92
C ALA A 253 1.21 -11.94 3.77
N GLY A 254 1.31 -11.06 4.77
CA GLY A 254 2.42 -11.01 5.72
C GLY A 254 3.63 -10.20 5.25
N TYR A 255 3.44 -9.23 4.35
CA TYR A 255 4.47 -8.26 4.02
C TYR A 255 4.54 -7.15 5.07
N LEU A 256 5.75 -6.68 5.35
CA LEU A 256 6.00 -5.53 6.20
C LEU A 256 5.65 -4.23 5.46
N PRO A 257 5.06 -3.22 6.13
CA PRO A 257 4.76 -1.94 5.50
C PRO A 257 6.03 -1.27 4.94
N HIS A 258 7.14 -1.30 5.68
CA HIS A 258 8.43 -0.76 5.26
C HIS A 258 8.97 -1.45 3.98
N ALA A 259 8.84 -2.79 3.90
CA ALA A 259 9.23 -3.53 2.70
C ALA A 259 8.39 -3.12 1.47
N LEU A 260 7.08 -2.95 1.65
CA LEU A 260 6.20 -2.49 0.59
C LEU A 260 6.51 -1.05 0.17
N ILE A 261 6.77 -0.14 1.10
CA ILE A 261 7.20 1.24 0.83
C ILE A 261 8.49 1.26 0.00
N ASN A 262 9.52 0.52 0.42
CA ASN A 262 10.77 0.44 -0.34
C ASN A 262 10.54 -0.11 -1.76
N TYR A 263 9.77 -1.17 -1.86
CA TYR A 263 9.45 -1.78 -3.15
C TYR A 263 8.69 -0.82 -4.07
N LEU A 264 7.65 -0.12 -3.56
CA LEU A 264 6.88 0.86 -4.31
C LEU A 264 7.72 2.07 -4.72
N ALA A 265 8.64 2.53 -3.87
CA ALA A 265 9.57 3.59 -4.23
C ALA A 265 10.42 3.18 -5.44
N ARG A 266 11.00 1.98 -5.42
CA ARG A 266 11.78 1.42 -6.52
C ARG A 266 10.97 1.11 -7.78
N LEU A 267 9.66 1.05 -7.66
CA LEU A 267 8.76 0.77 -8.79
C LEU A 267 8.54 2.03 -9.64
N GLY A 268 9.60 2.52 -10.21
CA GLY A 268 9.63 3.69 -11.08
C GLY A 268 10.65 4.77 -10.72
N TRP A 269 11.23 4.72 -9.51
CA TRP A 269 12.32 5.61 -9.09
C TRP A 269 13.59 4.80 -8.80
N SER A 270 14.76 5.41 -8.97
CA SER A 270 16.05 4.79 -8.68
C SER A 270 17.07 5.82 -8.22
N HIS A 271 17.96 5.38 -7.35
CA HIS A 271 19.14 6.12 -6.94
C HIS A 271 20.37 5.22 -7.12
N GLY A 272 21.08 5.38 -8.24
CA GLY A 272 22.12 4.47 -8.64
C GLY A 272 21.66 3.00 -8.66
N ASP A 273 22.49 2.11 -8.11
CA ASP A 273 22.24 0.67 -8.02
C ASP A 273 21.64 0.25 -6.67
N GLN A 274 21.35 1.21 -5.77
CA GLN A 274 20.79 0.91 -4.45
C GLN A 274 19.35 0.38 -4.58
N GLU A 275 19.09 -0.75 -3.93
CA GLU A 275 17.79 -1.43 -3.97
C GLU A 275 17.04 -1.33 -2.63
N LEU A 276 17.76 -1.24 -1.54
CA LEU A 276 17.24 -1.25 -0.18
C LEU A 276 17.51 0.11 0.46
N PHE A 277 16.47 0.70 1.02
CA PHE A 277 16.50 2.04 1.60
C PHE A 277 15.81 2.06 2.95
N THR A 278 16.46 2.60 3.94
CA THR A 278 15.76 3.03 5.15
C THR A 278 14.76 4.14 4.81
N GLN A 279 13.79 4.36 5.68
CA GLN A 279 12.84 5.46 5.50
C GLN A 279 13.57 6.82 5.41
N GLN A 280 14.61 7.02 6.21
CA GLN A 280 15.40 8.26 6.19
C GLN A 280 16.13 8.44 4.87
N GLU A 281 16.75 7.38 4.32
CA GLU A 281 17.40 7.45 3.01
C GLU A 281 16.40 7.77 1.89
N LEU A 282 15.17 7.21 1.93
CA LEU A 282 14.13 7.60 0.99
C LEU A 282 13.79 9.08 1.09
N LEU A 283 13.68 9.62 2.30
CA LEU A 283 13.40 11.05 2.52
C LEU A 283 14.55 11.95 2.05
N ASP A 284 15.78 11.52 2.23
CA ASP A 284 16.96 12.31 1.87
C ASP A 284 17.27 12.29 0.37
N LEU A 285 16.94 11.18 -0.32
CA LEU A 285 17.39 10.91 -1.68
C LEU A 285 16.31 11.05 -2.76
N PHE A 286 15.03 11.00 -2.37
CA PHE A 286 13.94 11.03 -3.34
C PHE A 286 13.81 12.40 -4.01
N ASP A 287 13.80 12.44 -5.33
CA ASP A 287 13.35 13.59 -6.13
C ASP A 287 12.40 13.07 -7.22
N VAL A 288 11.25 13.70 -7.35
CA VAL A 288 10.24 13.32 -8.36
C VAL A 288 10.78 13.40 -9.80
N LYS A 289 11.79 14.21 -10.04
CA LYS A 289 12.45 14.35 -11.36
C LYS A 289 13.25 13.10 -11.76
N ASP A 290 13.66 12.31 -10.78
CA ASP A 290 14.42 11.08 -11.02
C ASP A 290 13.49 9.88 -11.28
N VAL A 291 12.17 10.12 -11.29
CA VAL A 291 11.18 9.09 -11.63
C VAL A 291 11.26 8.77 -13.12
N ASN A 292 11.38 7.49 -13.44
CA ASN A 292 11.46 7.02 -14.81
C ASN A 292 10.14 7.31 -15.57
N SER A 293 10.25 7.77 -16.80
CA SER A 293 9.08 8.05 -17.66
C SER A 293 8.43 6.80 -18.26
N LYS A 294 9.07 5.63 -18.16
CA LYS A 294 8.57 4.33 -18.67
C LYS A 294 7.82 3.58 -17.59
N ALA A 295 6.82 2.81 -18.00
CA ALA A 295 6.05 1.95 -17.11
C ALA A 295 6.95 0.91 -16.40
N ALA A 296 6.71 0.72 -15.11
CA ALA A 296 7.38 -0.28 -14.30
C ALA A 296 6.52 -1.55 -14.24
N ARG A 297 7.18 -2.71 -14.19
CA ARG A 297 6.52 -4.02 -14.08
C ARG A 297 6.62 -4.55 -12.66
N LEU A 298 5.53 -5.14 -12.17
CA LEU A 298 5.54 -5.87 -10.91
C LEU A 298 6.48 -7.07 -10.99
N ASP A 299 7.15 -7.34 -9.86
CA ASP A 299 7.99 -8.52 -9.63
C ASP A 299 7.77 -8.96 -8.18
N MET A 300 6.93 -9.98 -8.00
CA MET A 300 6.58 -10.48 -6.66
C MET A 300 7.75 -11.22 -6.00
N ALA A 301 8.65 -11.81 -6.77
CA ALA A 301 9.84 -12.44 -6.24
C ALA A 301 10.79 -11.38 -5.62
N LYS A 302 10.92 -10.23 -6.30
CA LYS A 302 11.68 -9.09 -5.77
C LYS A 302 11.05 -8.51 -4.51
N LEU A 303 9.73 -8.38 -4.46
CA LEU A 303 9.04 -7.94 -3.24
C LEU A 303 9.29 -8.91 -2.07
N GLY A 304 9.23 -10.23 -2.33
CA GLY A 304 9.56 -11.26 -1.34
C GLY A 304 11.00 -11.13 -0.82
N TRP A 305 11.95 -10.89 -1.71
CA TRP A 305 13.35 -10.66 -1.33
C TRP A 305 13.53 -9.39 -0.48
N VAL A 306 12.89 -8.29 -0.85
CA VAL A 306 12.91 -7.04 -0.06
C VAL A 306 12.31 -7.29 1.33
N ASN A 307 11.18 -7.98 1.40
CA ASN A 307 10.52 -8.29 2.67
C ASN A 307 11.39 -9.17 3.57
N GLN A 308 12.01 -10.20 3.01
CA GLN A 308 12.92 -11.07 3.75
C GLN A 308 14.13 -10.30 4.30
N HIS A 309 14.65 -9.33 3.54
CA HIS A 309 15.73 -8.48 4.04
C HIS A 309 15.32 -7.76 5.32
N TYR A 310 14.17 -7.06 5.32
CA TYR A 310 13.71 -6.32 6.50
C TYR A 310 13.29 -7.21 7.66
N LEU A 311 12.73 -8.40 7.39
CA LEU A 311 12.50 -9.39 8.45
C LEU A 311 13.80 -9.78 9.18
N LYS A 312 14.93 -9.84 8.47
CA LYS A 312 16.24 -10.19 9.02
C LYS A 312 16.95 -9.03 9.74
N THR A 313 16.77 -7.81 9.26
CA THR A 313 17.57 -6.66 9.68
C THR A 313 16.86 -5.73 10.66
N ASP A 314 15.53 -5.64 10.59
CA ASP A 314 14.77 -4.75 11.46
C ASP A 314 14.73 -5.27 12.91
N ASP A 315 14.50 -4.37 13.84
CA ASP A 315 14.33 -4.71 15.25
C ASP A 315 13.13 -5.67 15.42
N PRO A 316 13.34 -6.86 16.01
CA PRO A 316 12.25 -7.78 16.26
C PRO A 316 11.05 -7.19 17.02
N ALA A 317 11.29 -6.23 17.92
CA ALA A 317 10.24 -5.54 18.65
C ALA A 317 9.36 -4.66 17.73
N SER A 318 9.93 -4.10 16.67
CA SER A 318 9.16 -3.35 15.67
C SER A 318 8.33 -4.24 14.73
N ILE A 319 8.78 -5.49 14.52
CA ILE A 319 8.09 -6.50 13.69
C ILE A 319 6.97 -7.19 14.48
N ALA A 320 7.14 -7.36 15.79
CA ALA A 320 6.24 -8.14 16.64
C ALA A 320 4.75 -7.80 16.48
N PRO A 321 4.30 -6.53 16.45
CA PRO A 321 2.89 -6.21 16.27
C PRO A 321 2.30 -6.73 14.94
N GLN A 322 3.11 -6.79 13.88
CA GLN A 322 2.69 -7.31 12.58
C GLN A 322 2.58 -8.85 12.61
N LEU A 323 3.44 -9.52 13.37
CA LEU A 323 3.32 -10.96 13.59
C LEU A 323 2.10 -11.30 14.47
N GLU A 324 1.83 -10.52 15.51
CA GLU A 324 0.65 -10.67 16.37
C GLU A 324 -0.65 -10.55 15.55
N TYR A 325 -0.71 -9.62 14.62
CA TYR A 325 -1.82 -9.51 13.66
C TYR A 325 -2.01 -10.81 12.87
N GLN A 326 -0.94 -11.42 12.35
CA GLN A 326 -1.04 -12.68 11.59
C GLN A 326 -1.46 -13.86 12.49
N LEU A 327 -0.96 -13.93 13.72
CA LEU A 327 -1.36 -14.91 14.70
C LEU A 327 -2.85 -14.78 15.07
N ALA A 328 -3.32 -13.56 15.29
CA ALA A 328 -4.74 -13.28 15.57
C ALA A 328 -5.66 -13.73 14.42
N LYS A 329 -5.23 -13.58 13.16
CA LYS A 329 -5.96 -14.11 11.99
C LYS A 329 -6.08 -15.62 11.98
N LEU A 330 -5.15 -16.33 12.60
CA LEU A 330 -5.21 -17.79 12.80
C LEU A 330 -6.02 -18.18 14.06
N GLY A 331 -6.60 -17.21 14.77
CA GLY A 331 -7.34 -17.44 16.00
C GLY A 331 -6.44 -17.75 17.19
N ILE A 332 -5.17 -17.38 17.13
CA ILE A 332 -4.18 -17.60 18.20
C ILE A 332 -4.28 -16.49 19.24
N ASP A 333 -4.41 -16.87 20.50
CA ASP A 333 -4.21 -15.96 21.62
C ASP A 333 -2.70 -15.78 21.87
N VAL A 334 -2.18 -14.61 21.53
CA VAL A 334 -0.75 -14.29 21.68
C VAL A 334 -0.30 -14.28 23.14
N ALA A 335 -1.22 -14.05 24.10
CA ALA A 335 -0.91 -14.07 25.52
C ALA A 335 -0.68 -15.51 26.07
N ALA A 336 -1.09 -16.53 25.32
CA ALA A 336 -0.97 -17.93 25.74
C ALA A 336 0.41 -18.55 25.40
N GLY A 337 1.31 -17.82 24.76
CA GLY A 337 2.60 -18.34 24.29
C GLY A 337 3.77 -17.37 24.49
N PRO A 338 4.86 -17.57 23.73
CA PRO A 338 6.05 -16.73 23.83
C PRO A 338 5.79 -15.31 23.29
N ALA A 339 6.65 -14.37 23.66
CA ALA A 339 6.63 -13.03 23.08
C ALA A 339 6.86 -13.10 21.55
N ALA A 340 6.06 -12.35 20.79
CA ALA A 340 6.16 -12.37 19.32
C ALA A 340 7.56 -11.96 18.82
N ALA A 341 8.24 -11.07 19.52
CA ALA A 341 9.61 -10.66 19.19
C ALA A 341 10.60 -11.85 19.25
N ASP A 342 10.47 -12.74 20.24
CA ASP A 342 11.32 -13.93 20.36
C ASP A 342 11.05 -14.91 19.21
N VAL A 343 9.79 -15.03 18.79
CA VAL A 343 9.40 -15.82 17.61
C VAL A 343 10.01 -15.26 16.33
N VAL A 344 10.00 -13.92 16.18
CA VAL A 344 10.67 -13.25 15.05
C VAL A 344 12.16 -13.61 15.02
N VAL A 345 12.86 -13.49 16.14
CA VAL A 345 14.29 -13.86 16.22
C VAL A 345 14.54 -15.30 15.79
N ALA A 346 13.69 -16.23 16.20
CA ALA A 346 13.85 -17.65 15.90
C ALA A 346 13.55 -18.03 14.44
N LEU A 347 12.62 -17.31 13.78
CA LEU A 347 12.10 -17.71 12.47
C LEU A 347 12.52 -16.80 11.30
N ARG A 348 12.99 -15.57 11.54
CA ARG A 348 13.24 -14.57 10.49
C ARG A 348 14.19 -15.02 9.37
N GLU A 349 15.13 -15.93 9.66
CA GLU A 349 16.03 -16.48 8.64
C GLU A 349 15.39 -17.55 7.74
N ARG A 350 14.20 -18.05 8.11
CA ARG A 350 13.58 -19.25 7.57
C ARG A 350 12.28 -19.02 6.83
N VAL A 351 11.86 -17.75 6.72
CA VAL A 351 10.59 -17.34 6.11
C VAL A 351 10.77 -16.11 5.24
N GLN A 352 9.85 -15.90 4.32
CA GLN A 352 9.79 -14.69 3.50
C GLN A 352 8.67 -13.75 3.92
N THR A 353 7.65 -14.24 4.63
CA THR A 353 6.51 -13.43 5.07
C THR A 353 6.14 -13.73 6.53
N LEU A 354 5.47 -12.77 7.17
CA LEU A 354 4.94 -12.95 8.52
C LEU A 354 3.79 -13.94 8.58
N LYS A 355 3.05 -14.12 7.48
CA LYS A 355 2.03 -15.18 7.38
C LYS A 355 2.67 -16.56 7.52
N GLU A 356 3.72 -16.82 6.76
CA GLU A 356 4.50 -18.05 6.85
C GLU A 356 5.12 -18.22 8.25
N MET A 357 5.58 -17.11 8.85
CA MET A 357 6.11 -17.09 10.22
C MET A 357 5.04 -17.49 11.24
N ALA A 358 3.85 -16.91 11.15
CA ALA A 358 2.74 -17.21 12.03
C ALA A 358 2.31 -18.69 11.93
N GLU A 359 2.18 -19.22 10.70
CA GLU A 359 1.85 -20.62 10.46
C GLU A 359 2.86 -21.59 11.13
N LYS A 360 4.16 -21.28 11.07
CA LYS A 360 5.22 -22.05 11.72
C LYS A 360 5.24 -21.86 13.24
N ALA A 361 4.77 -20.74 13.74
CA ALA A 361 4.79 -20.41 15.17
C ALA A 361 3.64 -21.05 15.96
N VAL A 362 2.57 -21.50 15.31
CA VAL A 362 1.38 -22.09 15.96
C VAL A 362 1.76 -23.11 17.04
N VAL A 363 2.78 -23.89 16.77
CA VAL A 363 3.26 -24.97 17.70
C VAL A 363 3.64 -24.45 19.08
N TRP A 364 4.01 -23.19 19.24
CA TRP A 364 4.37 -22.63 20.55
C TRP A 364 3.19 -22.01 21.30
N TYR A 365 2.10 -21.72 20.60
CA TYR A 365 0.90 -21.08 21.16
C TYR A 365 -0.24 -22.05 21.45
N GLN A 366 -0.22 -23.23 20.83
CA GLN A 366 -1.28 -24.23 20.96
C GLN A 366 -0.72 -25.57 21.48
N PRO A 367 -1.53 -26.44 22.12
CA PRO A 367 -1.15 -27.80 22.45
C PRO A 367 -0.68 -28.59 21.23
N LEU A 368 0.37 -29.38 21.39
CA LEU A 368 0.85 -30.27 20.34
C LEU A 368 -0.05 -31.51 20.27
N GLU A 369 -0.91 -31.59 19.27
CA GLU A 369 -1.87 -32.70 19.11
C GLU A 369 -1.39 -33.75 18.12
N THR A 370 -0.60 -33.35 17.12
CA THR A 370 -0.19 -34.23 16.03
C THR A 370 1.32 -34.29 15.88
N TYR A 371 1.81 -35.46 15.49
CA TYR A 371 3.22 -35.72 15.20
C TYR A 371 3.35 -36.23 13.76
N ASP A 372 4.39 -35.81 13.07
CA ASP A 372 4.80 -36.37 11.78
C ASP A 372 5.22 -37.84 12.01
N GLU A 373 4.55 -38.76 11.35
CA GLU A 373 4.80 -40.21 11.52
C GLU A 373 6.25 -40.60 11.19
N ALA A 374 6.82 -40.05 10.11
CA ALA A 374 8.19 -40.34 9.72
C ALA A 374 9.20 -39.81 10.74
N ALA A 375 8.91 -38.64 11.33
CA ALA A 375 9.72 -38.07 12.41
C ALA A 375 9.68 -38.94 13.69
N VAL A 376 8.50 -39.45 14.06
CA VAL A 376 8.32 -40.35 15.20
C VAL A 376 9.11 -41.64 14.98
N ILE A 377 8.89 -42.33 13.87
CA ILE A 377 9.58 -43.60 13.54
C ILE A 377 11.11 -43.43 13.58
N LYS A 378 11.59 -42.30 13.12
CA LYS A 378 13.03 -42.04 13.02
C LYS A 378 13.67 -41.61 14.33
N HIS A 379 12.98 -40.80 15.14
CA HIS A 379 13.59 -40.09 16.27
C HIS A 379 12.96 -40.38 17.64
N LEU A 380 11.70 -40.84 17.73
CA LEU A 380 11.03 -41.21 18.96
C LEU A 380 10.90 -42.75 19.09
N LYS A 381 11.93 -43.46 18.70
CA LYS A 381 12.06 -44.91 18.80
C LYS A 381 12.71 -45.34 20.10
N LEU A 382 12.67 -46.66 20.41
CA LEU A 382 13.33 -47.26 21.57
C LEU A 382 14.81 -46.81 21.67
N GLY A 383 15.22 -46.35 22.83
CA GLY A 383 16.52 -45.77 23.14
C GLY A 383 16.52 -44.24 23.12
N ALA A 384 15.48 -43.59 22.58
CA ALA A 384 15.34 -42.12 22.64
C ALA A 384 14.86 -41.63 24.02
N GLU A 385 14.31 -42.51 24.85
CA GLU A 385 13.89 -42.19 26.23
C GLU A 385 15.06 -41.77 27.13
N VAL A 386 16.27 -42.27 26.88
CA VAL A 386 17.48 -41.92 27.67
C VAL A 386 17.87 -40.44 27.44
N PRO A 387 18.13 -39.97 26.21
CA PRO A 387 18.46 -38.56 26.00
C PRO A 387 17.30 -37.61 26.31
N LEU A 388 16.05 -38.00 26.08
CA LEU A 388 14.88 -37.17 26.43
C LEU A 388 14.71 -37.05 27.96
N GLY A 389 14.85 -38.16 28.71
CA GLY A 389 14.77 -38.17 30.17
C GLY A 389 15.86 -37.30 30.80
N LYS A 390 17.11 -37.41 30.31
CA LYS A 390 18.21 -36.57 30.80
C LYS A 390 18.03 -35.09 30.47
N ALA A 391 17.61 -34.79 29.25
CA ALA A 391 17.28 -33.42 28.89
C ALA A 391 16.16 -32.84 29.77
N ARG A 392 15.11 -33.61 30.01
CA ARG A 392 14.00 -33.23 30.90
C ARG A 392 14.47 -32.93 32.33
N GLU A 393 15.30 -33.79 32.90
CA GLU A 393 15.88 -33.62 34.25
C GLU A 393 16.61 -32.29 34.37
N LEU A 394 17.54 -32.01 33.43
CA LEU A 394 18.37 -30.80 33.49
C LEU A 394 17.56 -29.54 33.16
N LEU A 395 16.64 -29.58 32.21
CA LEU A 395 15.73 -28.49 31.92
C LEU A 395 14.82 -28.14 33.12
N ALA A 396 14.35 -29.10 33.87
CA ALA A 396 13.58 -28.86 35.08
C ALA A 396 14.37 -28.10 36.16
N GLY A 397 15.68 -28.31 36.22
CA GLY A 397 16.60 -27.65 37.16
C GLY A 397 17.07 -26.27 36.77
N VAL A 398 16.75 -25.76 35.55
CA VAL A 398 17.15 -24.43 35.11
C VAL A 398 16.49 -23.35 36.00
N SER A 399 17.25 -22.47 36.62
CA SER A 399 16.72 -21.43 37.51
C SER A 399 16.10 -20.29 36.72
N GLU A 400 16.83 -19.74 35.76
CA GLU A 400 16.39 -18.67 34.85
C GLU A 400 16.16 -19.28 33.45
N TRP A 401 14.95 -19.09 32.90
CA TRP A 401 14.58 -19.65 31.60
C TRP A 401 14.99 -18.68 30.50
N SER A 402 16.16 -18.91 29.89
CA SER A 402 16.72 -18.19 28.76
C SER A 402 17.25 -19.14 27.68
N VAL A 403 17.51 -18.68 26.50
CA VAL A 403 18.08 -19.48 25.40
C VAL A 403 19.45 -20.04 25.83
N GLU A 404 20.26 -19.23 26.51
CA GLU A 404 21.59 -19.59 26.99
C GLU A 404 21.53 -20.68 28.04
N SER A 405 20.66 -20.54 29.02
CA SER A 405 20.49 -21.52 30.10
C SER A 405 19.92 -22.84 29.58
N VAL A 406 18.96 -22.79 28.67
CA VAL A 406 18.44 -23.97 27.97
C VAL A 406 19.54 -24.65 27.15
N SER A 407 20.34 -23.86 26.40
CA SER A 407 21.47 -24.38 25.63
C SER A 407 22.49 -25.08 26.52
N ALA A 408 22.87 -24.48 27.66
CA ALA A 408 23.78 -25.08 28.62
C ALA A 408 23.22 -26.44 29.15
N ALA A 409 21.96 -26.47 29.57
CA ALA A 409 21.33 -27.71 30.06
C ALA A 409 21.32 -28.82 29.00
N LEU A 410 21.11 -28.49 27.72
CA LEU A 410 21.13 -29.46 26.63
C LEU A 410 22.56 -30.00 26.35
N HIS A 411 23.57 -29.13 26.43
CA HIS A 411 24.98 -29.53 26.30
C HIS A 411 25.40 -30.43 27.47
N ASP A 412 24.99 -30.08 28.69
CA ASP A 412 25.25 -30.90 29.86
C ASP A 412 24.55 -32.28 29.76
N ALA A 413 23.34 -32.34 29.19
CA ALA A 413 22.65 -33.61 28.93
C ALA A 413 23.44 -34.49 27.93
N ALA A 414 23.96 -33.89 26.85
CA ALA A 414 24.76 -34.59 25.87
C ALA A 414 26.09 -35.09 26.48
N ALA A 415 26.78 -34.25 27.26
CA ALA A 415 28.01 -34.59 27.94
C ALA A 415 27.83 -35.69 28.97
N ALA A 416 26.81 -35.63 29.84
CA ALA A 416 26.52 -36.61 30.84
C ALA A 416 26.21 -38.02 30.28
N LEU A 417 25.76 -38.08 29.02
CA LEU A 417 25.46 -39.33 28.31
C LEU A 417 26.57 -39.75 27.33
N GLU A 418 27.65 -38.98 27.24
CA GLU A 418 28.71 -39.17 26.25
C GLU A 418 28.19 -39.22 24.78
N LEU A 419 27.11 -38.46 24.49
CA LEU A 419 26.45 -38.41 23.19
C LEU A 419 26.79 -37.12 22.43
N GLY A 420 26.84 -37.24 21.11
CA GLY A 420 26.83 -36.03 20.27
C GLY A 420 25.51 -35.29 20.38
N MET A 421 25.55 -33.92 20.33
CA MET A 421 24.37 -33.06 20.48
C MET A 421 23.19 -33.46 19.57
N GLY A 422 23.44 -33.93 18.36
CA GLY A 422 22.37 -34.38 17.44
C GLY A 422 21.53 -35.55 17.97
N LYS A 423 22.10 -36.38 18.86
CA LYS A 423 21.38 -37.51 19.49
C LYS A 423 20.42 -37.06 20.60
N VAL A 424 20.67 -35.87 21.19
CA VAL A 424 19.77 -35.25 22.17
C VAL A 424 18.78 -34.32 21.42
N ALA A 425 19.25 -33.52 20.50
CA ALA A 425 18.48 -32.49 19.83
C ALA A 425 17.38 -33.02 18.91
N GLN A 426 17.60 -34.14 18.19
CA GLN A 426 16.61 -34.62 17.23
C GLN A 426 15.37 -35.24 17.91
N PRO A 427 15.50 -36.15 18.89
CA PRO A 427 14.33 -36.62 19.65
C PRO A 427 13.60 -35.46 20.36
N LEU A 428 14.36 -34.52 20.94
CA LEU A 428 13.81 -33.38 21.66
C LEU A 428 13.01 -32.46 20.69
N ARG A 429 13.53 -32.20 19.48
CA ARG A 429 12.83 -31.44 18.45
C ARG A 429 11.48 -32.04 18.12
N VAL A 430 11.43 -33.35 17.89
CA VAL A 430 10.17 -34.04 17.58
C VAL A 430 9.25 -34.02 18.81
N ALA A 431 9.77 -34.17 20.00
CA ALA A 431 8.97 -34.09 21.25
C ALA A 431 8.33 -32.69 21.39
N ILE A 432 9.06 -31.62 21.10
CA ILE A 432 8.60 -30.24 21.29
C ILE A 432 7.68 -29.77 20.13
N THR A 433 8.00 -30.14 18.89
CA THR A 433 7.32 -29.55 17.70
C THR A 433 6.50 -30.57 16.91
N GLY A 434 6.59 -31.83 17.18
CA GLY A 434 5.97 -32.91 16.40
C GLY A 434 6.68 -33.18 15.07
N THR A 435 7.73 -32.42 14.70
CA THR A 435 8.42 -32.51 13.41
C THR A 435 9.93 -32.61 13.55
N GLN A 436 10.63 -33.05 12.51
CA GLN A 436 12.09 -33.12 12.50
C GLN A 436 12.79 -31.82 12.10
N VAL A 437 12.04 -30.74 11.77
CA VAL A 437 12.56 -29.47 11.35
C VAL A 437 12.02 -28.34 12.24
N SER A 438 12.93 -27.57 12.82
CA SER A 438 12.61 -26.39 13.62
C SER A 438 13.80 -25.41 13.58
N PRO A 439 13.72 -24.22 14.18
CA PRO A 439 14.89 -23.39 14.51
C PRO A 439 15.95 -24.13 15.34
N ASP A 440 16.94 -23.41 15.81
CA ASP A 440 17.89 -23.92 16.77
C ASP A 440 17.15 -24.62 17.94
N ILE A 441 17.70 -25.76 18.44
CA ILE A 441 16.98 -26.53 19.42
C ILE A 441 16.79 -25.79 20.73
N SER A 442 17.75 -24.98 21.13
CA SER A 442 17.67 -24.20 22.38
C SER A 442 16.60 -23.13 22.27
N GLN A 443 16.52 -22.43 21.14
CA GLN A 443 15.44 -21.49 20.82
C GLN A 443 14.08 -22.21 20.78
N THR A 444 14.01 -23.36 20.14
CA THR A 444 12.77 -24.15 20.01
C THR A 444 12.21 -24.57 21.38
N VAL A 445 13.07 -25.00 22.30
CA VAL A 445 12.71 -25.36 23.67
C VAL A 445 12.37 -24.13 24.49
N TYR A 446 13.16 -23.05 24.36
CA TYR A 446 12.91 -21.80 25.06
C TYR A 446 11.50 -21.25 24.75
N LEU A 447 11.13 -21.22 23.46
CA LEU A 447 9.81 -20.72 23.00
C LEU A 447 8.63 -21.56 23.48
N ALA A 448 8.83 -22.87 23.75
CA ALA A 448 7.79 -23.72 24.34
C ALA A 448 7.51 -23.37 25.81
N GLY A 449 8.34 -22.56 26.44
CA GLY A 449 8.28 -22.27 27.85
C GLY A 449 8.67 -23.50 28.70
N ARG A 450 9.08 -23.29 29.95
CA ARG A 450 9.51 -24.40 30.85
C ARG A 450 8.44 -25.47 31.01
N GLU A 451 7.26 -25.07 31.43
CA GLU A 451 6.14 -25.98 31.68
C GLU A 451 5.71 -26.70 30.39
N GLY A 452 5.57 -25.98 29.30
CA GLY A 452 5.21 -26.52 27.99
C GLY A 452 6.24 -27.53 27.47
N ALA A 453 7.54 -27.21 27.59
CA ALA A 453 8.63 -28.10 27.18
C ALA A 453 8.62 -29.41 27.98
N LEU A 454 8.57 -29.32 29.31
CA LEU A 454 8.55 -30.51 30.18
C LEU A 454 7.34 -31.39 29.88
N LYS A 455 6.13 -30.81 29.78
CA LYS A 455 4.90 -31.55 29.45
C LYS A 455 4.99 -32.26 28.09
N ARG A 456 5.57 -31.61 27.07
CA ARG A 456 5.74 -32.22 25.74
C ARG A 456 6.78 -33.34 25.74
N ILE A 457 7.86 -33.20 26.51
CA ILE A 457 8.85 -34.26 26.68
C ILE A 457 8.20 -35.48 27.40
N ASP A 458 7.40 -35.24 28.44
CA ASP A 458 6.68 -36.30 29.14
C ASP A 458 5.71 -37.04 28.21
N ALA A 459 4.97 -36.33 27.38
CA ALA A 459 4.09 -36.92 26.38
C ALA A 459 4.86 -37.78 25.35
N ALA A 460 6.03 -37.33 24.92
CA ALA A 460 6.89 -38.09 24.01
C ALA A 460 7.47 -39.35 24.65
N LEU A 461 7.86 -39.29 25.92
CA LEU A 461 8.33 -40.44 26.66
C LEU A 461 7.24 -41.52 26.81
N ILE A 462 6.00 -41.11 27.09
CA ILE A 462 4.84 -42.04 27.13
C ILE A 462 4.64 -42.70 25.76
N LYS A 463 4.76 -41.92 24.67
CA LYS A 463 4.59 -42.41 23.31
C LYS A 463 5.64 -43.46 22.93
N ILE A 464 6.91 -43.28 23.35
CA ILE A 464 7.98 -44.25 23.11
C ILE A 464 7.69 -45.56 23.89
N GLY A 465 7.20 -45.48 25.14
CA GLY A 465 6.89 -46.64 25.95
C GLY A 465 5.62 -47.41 25.54
N ALA A 466 4.76 -46.81 24.73
CA ALA A 466 3.52 -47.42 24.24
C ALA A 466 3.67 -48.08 22.84
N GLY A 467 4.77 -47.87 22.14
CA GLY A 467 5.10 -48.48 20.85
C GLY A 467 6.13 -49.58 20.98
#